data_528b33399380ac5b84673e329e079056
#
_entry.id   528b33399380ac5b84673e329e079056
#
_cell.length_a   1.000
_cell.length_b   1.000
_cell.length_c   1.000
_cell.angle_alpha   90.00
_cell.angle_beta   90.00
_cell.angle_gamma   90.00
#
_symmetry.space_group_name_H-M   'P 1'
#
loop_
_entity.id
_entity.type
_entity.pdbx_description
1 polymer ?
#
loop_
_entity_poly.entity_id
_entity_poly.type
_entity_poly.pdbx_seq_one_letter_code
_entity_poly.pdbx_strand_id
1 'polypeptide(L)'
;PDAKLYVVTGDSTDWNLAQKGDSLAGKTLRLNDDGTIPKDNPFVGKEGYRPEIWTIGHRNPQGLAWQPGTALMFQTEHGPSGFEGRGGGADEVNIVERGKNYGWPTIYGKTTAPGLETPLLEYSPACAPASGAFYNGDKFPVFKGNFFLGCLRGAKIIRVVLDGRKVISQENMLEGNVGRVREIAEGPDGFIYFSTSNRDGRGSSAADDDRIMRIVPEPPKK
;
A
#
# COMPACT_ATOMS: atom_id res chain seq x y z
N PRO A 1 1.07 12.00 10.51
CA PRO A 1 1.61 12.31 11.85
C PRO A 1 2.35 13.65 11.90
N ASP A 2 2.95 14.09 10.79
CA ASP A 2 3.78 15.30 10.69
C ASP A 2 3.10 16.45 9.93
N ALA A 3 1.81 16.38 9.69
CA ALA A 3 1.02 17.37 8.95
C ALA A 3 1.60 17.65 7.53
N LYS A 4 2.06 16.61 6.85
CA LYS A 4 2.54 16.68 5.46
C LYS A 4 1.66 15.85 4.54
N LEU A 5 1.67 16.23 3.27
CA LEU A 5 1.04 15.46 2.19
C LEU A 5 2.06 14.45 1.65
N TYR A 6 1.67 13.19 1.63
CA TYR A 6 2.44 12.14 0.98
C TYR A 6 1.71 11.68 -0.27
N VAL A 7 2.47 11.51 -1.35
CA VAL A 7 1.96 11.11 -2.67
C VAL A 7 2.82 9.97 -3.18
N VAL A 8 2.20 8.93 -3.70
CA VAL A 8 2.91 7.82 -4.34
C VAL A 8 2.71 7.86 -5.84
N THR A 9 3.75 7.48 -6.59
CA THR A 9 3.74 7.46 -8.05
C THR A 9 4.29 6.13 -8.55
N GLY A 10 3.66 5.58 -9.59
CA GLY A 10 4.20 4.43 -10.30
C GLY A 10 5.38 4.79 -11.21
N ASP A 11 6.05 3.77 -11.73
CA ASP A 11 7.23 3.89 -12.61
C ASP A 11 6.91 4.34 -14.05
N SER A 12 5.64 4.63 -14.33
CA SER A 12 5.15 5.08 -15.65
C SER A 12 5.45 4.09 -16.79
N THR A 13 5.59 2.80 -16.48
CA THR A 13 6.00 1.72 -17.39
C THR A 13 7.43 1.83 -17.96
N ASP A 14 8.21 2.79 -17.47
CA ASP A 14 9.67 2.84 -17.62
C ASP A 14 10.30 2.60 -16.25
N TRP A 15 10.55 1.33 -15.95
CA TRP A 15 11.07 0.90 -14.64
C TRP A 15 12.42 1.54 -14.25
N ASN A 16 13.19 2.04 -15.23
CA ASN A 16 14.46 2.71 -14.95
C ASN A 16 14.25 4.06 -14.25
N LEU A 17 13.10 4.70 -14.44
CA LEU A 17 12.77 5.98 -13.79
C LEU A 17 12.68 5.84 -12.26
N ALA A 18 12.35 4.65 -11.75
CA ALA A 18 12.26 4.41 -10.32
C ALA A 18 13.59 4.68 -9.57
N GLN A 19 14.74 4.47 -10.24
CA GLN A 19 16.06 4.72 -9.68
C GLN A 19 16.63 6.12 -9.98
N LYS A 20 16.01 6.89 -10.90
CA LYS A 20 16.49 8.23 -11.27
C LYS A 20 16.04 9.27 -10.25
N GLY A 21 16.98 10.04 -9.71
CA GLY A 21 16.70 11.11 -8.75
C GLY A 21 15.99 12.32 -9.35
N ASP A 22 16.18 12.59 -10.64
CA ASP A 22 15.57 13.68 -11.38
C ASP A 22 14.14 13.42 -11.88
N SER A 23 13.64 12.19 -11.67
CA SER A 23 12.29 11.75 -12.01
C SER A 23 11.40 11.61 -10.77
N LEU A 24 10.11 11.98 -10.89
CA LEU A 24 9.11 11.72 -9.86
C LEU A 24 8.40 10.37 -10.04
N ALA A 25 8.69 9.61 -11.10
CA ALA A 25 8.11 8.28 -11.31
C ALA A 25 8.78 7.22 -10.41
N GLY A 26 7.98 6.31 -9.87
CA GLY A 26 8.44 5.24 -8.97
C GLY A 26 8.95 5.77 -7.63
N LYS A 27 8.19 6.67 -7.00
CA LYS A 27 8.59 7.42 -5.80
C LYS A 27 7.48 7.46 -4.75
N THR A 28 7.88 7.63 -3.50
CA THR A 28 7.05 8.30 -2.51
C THR A 28 7.53 9.73 -2.40
N LEU A 29 6.62 10.68 -2.45
CA LEU A 29 6.88 12.12 -2.37
C LEU A 29 6.34 12.66 -1.05
N ARG A 30 6.95 13.75 -0.53
CA ARG A 30 6.48 14.44 0.67
C ARG A 30 6.48 15.95 0.45
N LEU A 31 5.33 16.58 0.67
CA LEU A 31 5.07 17.99 0.45
C LEU A 31 4.46 18.62 1.69
N ASN A 32 4.52 19.93 1.79
CA ASN A 32 3.68 20.70 2.68
C ASN A 32 2.22 20.66 2.17
N ASP A 33 1.27 21.03 2.99
CA ASP A 33 -0.16 21.08 2.66
C ASP A 33 -0.48 22.12 1.56
N ASP A 34 0.37 23.13 1.41
CA ASP A 34 0.31 24.14 0.34
C ASP A 34 1.05 23.73 -0.94
N GLY A 35 1.60 22.51 -1.01
CA GLY A 35 2.34 21.97 -2.14
C GLY A 35 3.82 22.40 -2.19
N THR A 36 4.30 23.22 -1.27
CA THR A 36 5.72 23.60 -1.20
C THR A 36 6.59 22.46 -0.65
N ILE A 37 7.91 22.59 -0.80
CA ILE A 37 8.85 21.55 -0.41
C ILE A 37 9.24 21.69 1.07
N PRO A 38 9.05 20.65 1.92
CA PRO A 38 9.61 20.63 3.26
C PRO A 38 11.13 20.68 3.22
N LYS A 39 11.72 21.60 4.00
CA LYS A 39 13.17 21.80 4.03
C LYS A 39 13.95 20.59 4.57
N ASP A 40 13.29 19.75 5.32
CA ASP A 40 13.83 18.53 5.93
C ASP A 40 13.63 17.27 5.07
N ASN A 41 13.18 17.39 3.82
CA ASN A 41 13.13 16.24 2.90
C ASN A 41 14.55 15.71 2.63
N PRO A 42 14.70 14.37 2.44
CA PRO A 42 16.02 13.72 2.41
C PRO A 42 16.90 14.12 1.23
N PHE A 43 16.32 14.63 0.16
CA PHE A 43 17.04 14.96 -1.07
C PHE A 43 17.09 16.47 -1.36
N VAL A 44 16.66 17.32 -0.45
CA VAL A 44 16.83 18.79 -0.57
C VAL A 44 18.29 19.14 -0.67
N GLY A 45 18.68 19.91 -1.70
CA GLY A 45 20.05 20.33 -1.97
C GLY A 45 20.97 19.23 -2.51
N LYS A 46 20.45 18.03 -2.77
CA LYS A 46 21.23 16.94 -3.38
C LYS A 46 21.19 17.07 -4.91
N GLU A 47 22.35 17.26 -5.53
CA GLU A 47 22.47 17.35 -6.97
C GLU A 47 21.93 16.09 -7.66
N GLY A 48 21.19 16.26 -8.76
CA GLY A 48 20.54 15.18 -9.51
C GLY A 48 19.28 14.59 -8.87
N TYR A 49 18.78 15.20 -7.78
CA TYR A 49 17.56 14.74 -7.14
C TYR A 49 16.50 15.84 -7.07
N ARG A 50 15.25 15.44 -7.30
CA ARG A 50 14.07 16.26 -7.05
C ARG A 50 13.85 16.38 -5.54
N PRO A 51 13.64 17.58 -5.00
CA PRO A 51 13.53 17.81 -3.55
C PRO A 51 12.20 17.31 -2.95
N GLU A 52 11.19 17.01 -3.78
CA GLU A 52 9.91 16.41 -3.37
C GLU A 52 10.06 14.97 -2.89
N ILE A 53 11.13 14.29 -3.31
CA ILE A 53 11.30 12.85 -3.10
C ILE A 53 11.51 12.54 -1.63
N TRP A 54 10.73 11.56 -1.13
CA TRP A 54 10.87 10.93 0.18
C TRP A 54 11.63 9.61 0.10
N THR A 55 11.23 8.74 -0.89
CA THR A 55 11.89 7.46 -1.18
C THR A 55 11.91 7.18 -2.68
N ILE A 56 12.80 6.30 -3.11
CA ILE A 56 12.96 5.88 -4.51
C ILE A 56 12.82 4.36 -4.66
N GLY A 57 12.72 3.89 -5.89
CA GLY A 57 12.79 2.46 -6.20
C GLY A 57 11.46 1.72 -6.02
N HIS A 58 10.35 2.40 -6.34
CA HIS A 58 9.00 1.82 -6.33
C HIS A 58 8.53 1.51 -7.74
N ARG A 59 7.75 0.42 -7.87
CA ARG A 59 7.13 0.05 -9.15
C ARG A 59 5.74 0.68 -9.32
N ASN A 60 4.80 0.30 -8.47
CA ASN A 60 3.41 0.75 -8.57
C ASN A 60 2.73 0.76 -7.19
N PRO A 61 3.08 1.70 -6.33
CA PRO A 61 2.43 1.87 -5.03
C PRO A 61 0.95 2.24 -5.19
N GLN A 62 0.11 1.75 -4.28
CA GLN A 62 -1.34 1.92 -4.34
C GLN A 62 -1.94 2.53 -3.07
N GLY A 63 -1.34 2.31 -1.90
CA GLY A 63 -1.87 2.78 -0.63
C GLY A 63 -0.80 3.19 0.36
N LEU A 64 -1.14 4.15 1.21
CA LEU A 64 -0.33 4.60 2.34
C LEU A 64 -1.16 4.56 3.62
N ALA A 65 -0.57 4.05 4.71
CA ALA A 65 -1.18 4.07 6.03
C ALA A 65 -0.13 4.25 7.12
N TRP A 66 -0.50 4.87 8.24
CA TRP A 66 0.39 5.05 9.38
C TRP A 66 -0.04 4.14 10.54
N GLN A 67 0.91 3.36 11.04
CA GLN A 67 0.66 2.50 12.19
C GLN A 67 0.44 3.34 13.45
N PRO A 68 -0.69 3.18 14.14
CA PRO A 68 -0.96 3.90 15.39
C PRO A 68 0.14 3.68 16.44
N GLY A 69 0.51 4.75 17.13
CA GLY A 69 1.49 4.71 18.24
C GLY A 69 2.96 4.60 17.83
N THR A 70 3.27 4.30 16.56
CA THR A 70 4.67 4.13 16.11
C THR A 70 5.10 5.14 15.06
N ALA A 71 4.16 5.77 14.35
CA ALA A 71 4.39 6.62 13.18
C ALA A 71 5.08 5.90 11.98
N LEU A 72 5.17 4.57 11.98
CA LEU A 72 5.67 3.83 10.83
C LEU A 72 4.69 3.96 9.67
N MET A 73 5.19 4.29 8.50
CA MET A 73 4.42 4.42 7.26
C MET A 73 4.45 3.10 6.50
N PHE A 74 3.28 2.54 6.24
CA PHE A 74 3.08 1.34 5.45
C PHE A 74 2.63 1.72 4.05
N GLN A 75 3.17 1.04 3.05
CA GLN A 75 2.83 1.23 1.65
C GLN A 75 2.54 -0.12 1.01
N THR A 76 1.41 -0.20 0.30
CA THR A 76 1.09 -1.35 -0.56
C THR A 76 1.59 -1.09 -1.97
N GLU A 77 2.08 -2.13 -2.65
CA GLU A 77 2.70 -1.97 -3.95
C GLU A 77 2.47 -3.21 -4.84
N HIS A 78 2.12 -3.00 -6.11
CA HIS A 78 2.08 -4.08 -7.09
C HIS A 78 3.48 -4.44 -7.56
N GLY A 79 3.80 -5.73 -7.53
CA GLY A 79 4.98 -6.30 -8.14
C GLY A 79 4.87 -6.45 -9.67
N PRO A 80 5.83 -7.12 -10.31
CA PRO A 80 5.85 -7.33 -11.75
C PRO A 80 4.56 -7.95 -12.28
N SER A 81 4.10 -7.47 -13.44
CA SER A 81 2.89 -7.97 -14.11
C SER A 81 3.17 -9.02 -15.18
N GLY A 82 4.46 -9.31 -15.44
CA GLY A 82 4.91 -10.29 -16.43
C GLY A 82 5.36 -9.69 -17.76
N PHE A 83 4.84 -8.52 -18.15
CA PHE A 83 5.25 -7.85 -19.41
C PHE A 83 6.68 -7.26 -19.34
N GLU A 84 7.22 -7.09 -18.15
CA GLU A 84 8.59 -6.62 -17.90
C GLU A 84 9.65 -7.72 -18.19
N GLY A 85 9.24 -8.88 -18.70
CA GLY A 85 10.13 -10.03 -18.86
C GLY A 85 10.51 -10.70 -17.54
N ARG A 86 9.78 -10.39 -16.47
CA ARG A 86 9.91 -10.95 -15.11
C ARG A 86 8.65 -11.73 -14.78
N GLY A 87 8.75 -12.73 -13.92
CA GLY A 87 7.58 -13.46 -13.44
C GLY A 87 6.57 -12.52 -12.79
N GLY A 88 5.26 -12.72 -13.02
CA GLY A 88 4.22 -11.95 -12.34
C GLY A 88 4.06 -12.36 -10.88
N GLY A 89 3.69 -11.40 -10.02
CA GLY A 89 3.55 -11.60 -8.57
C GLY A 89 4.48 -10.68 -7.78
N ALA A 90 4.91 -11.15 -6.62
CA ALA A 90 5.78 -10.39 -5.71
C ALA A 90 5.21 -9.01 -5.38
N ASP A 91 3.90 -8.94 -5.15
CA ASP A 91 3.27 -7.73 -4.61
C ASP A 91 3.74 -7.52 -3.16
N GLU A 92 3.84 -6.27 -2.74
CA GLU A 92 4.56 -5.92 -1.53
C GLU A 92 3.73 -5.10 -0.53
N VAL A 93 4.05 -5.27 0.75
CA VAL A 93 3.81 -4.27 1.79
C VAL A 93 5.14 -3.82 2.33
N ASN A 94 5.44 -2.55 2.14
CA ASN A 94 6.68 -1.92 2.56
C ASN A 94 6.48 -1.07 3.82
N ILE A 95 7.46 -1.02 4.74
CA ILE A 95 7.57 0.04 5.73
C ILE A 95 8.47 1.11 5.14
N VAL A 96 7.89 2.28 4.84
CA VAL A 96 8.57 3.33 4.08
C VAL A 96 9.28 4.30 5.02
N GLU A 97 10.60 4.40 4.86
CA GLU A 97 11.46 5.22 5.70
C GLU A 97 12.22 6.28 4.89
N ARG A 98 12.44 7.41 5.52
CA ARG A 98 13.08 8.60 4.95
C ARG A 98 14.37 8.28 4.20
N GLY A 99 14.46 8.67 2.92
CA GLY A 99 15.67 8.58 2.08
C GLY A 99 16.05 7.18 1.61
N LYS A 100 15.22 6.17 1.87
CA LYS A 100 15.48 4.78 1.50
C LYS A 100 15.17 4.48 0.04
N ASN A 101 15.80 3.39 -0.47
CA ASN A 101 15.62 2.87 -1.82
C ASN A 101 15.03 1.46 -1.75
N TYR A 102 13.83 1.27 -2.32
CA TYR A 102 13.08 0.00 -2.33
C TYR A 102 13.43 -0.91 -3.50
N GLY A 103 14.42 -0.51 -4.29
CA GLY A 103 15.20 -1.37 -5.17
C GLY A 103 14.61 -1.70 -6.52
N TRP A 104 13.34 -1.40 -6.81
CA TRP A 104 12.81 -1.62 -8.16
C TRP A 104 13.59 -0.82 -9.20
N PRO A 105 14.01 -1.40 -10.33
CA PRO A 105 13.76 -2.77 -10.82
C PRO A 105 14.87 -3.78 -10.47
N THR A 106 15.87 -3.40 -9.68
CA THR A 106 17.03 -4.26 -9.36
C THR A 106 16.63 -5.43 -8.45
N ILE A 107 15.82 -5.14 -7.43
CA ILE A 107 15.22 -6.15 -6.56
C ILE A 107 13.69 -5.97 -6.51
N TYR A 108 12.97 -7.01 -6.16
CA TYR A 108 11.54 -7.05 -5.88
C TYR A 108 11.20 -8.32 -5.09
N GLY A 109 10.11 -8.29 -4.33
CA GLY A 109 9.69 -9.41 -3.49
C GLY A 109 10.78 -9.79 -2.48
N LYS A 110 11.12 -11.07 -2.42
CA LYS A 110 12.12 -11.61 -1.46
C LYS A 110 13.57 -11.42 -1.87
N THR A 111 13.85 -10.81 -3.02
CA THR A 111 15.22 -10.57 -3.44
C THR A 111 15.87 -9.47 -2.59
N THR A 112 17.16 -9.58 -2.35
CA THR A 112 17.91 -8.63 -1.52
C THR A 112 19.16 -8.15 -2.23
N ALA A 113 19.55 -6.90 -1.99
CA ALA A 113 20.84 -6.37 -2.40
C ALA A 113 21.34 -5.32 -1.39
N PRO A 114 22.67 -5.12 -1.25
CA PRO A 114 23.21 -4.14 -0.32
C PRO A 114 22.67 -2.73 -0.56
N GLY A 115 22.23 -2.06 0.50
CA GLY A 115 21.72 -0.67 0.44
C GLY A 115 20.31 -0.52 -0.13
N LEU A 116 19.63 -1.63 -0.43
CA LEU A 116 18.22 -1.64 -0.87
C LEU A 116 17.35 -2.27 0.22
N GLU A 117 16.14 -1.70 0.40
CA GLU A 117 15.17 -2.16 1.38
C GLU A 117 14.33 -3.30 0.80
N THR A 118 13.98 -4.25 1.66
CA THR A 118 13.10 -5.38 1.31
C THR A 118 11.73 -5.18 1.92
N PRO A 119 10.66 -5.71 1.29
CA PRO A 119 9.32 -5.58 1.83
C PRO A 119 9.14 -6.33 3.16
N LEU A 120 8.23 -5.82 4.00
CA LEU A 120 7.75 -6.51 5.19
C LEU A 120 6.97 -7.78 4.83
N LEU A 121 6.15 -7.69 3.79
CA LEU A 121 5.34 -8.78 3.25
C LEU A 121 5.45 -8.84 1.73
N GLU A 122 5.40 -10.06 1.22
CA GLU A 122 5.37 -10.35 -0.22
C GLU A 122 4.25 -11.34 -0.53
N TYR A 123 3.54 -11.10 -1.64
CA TYR A 123 2.45 -11.92 -2.11
C TYR A 123 2.72 -12.48 -3.51
N SER A 124 2.98 -13.80 -3.55
CA SER A 124 3.03 -14.59 -4.78
C SER A 124 2.19 -15.86 -4.60
N PRO A 125 1.19 -16.09 -5.44
CA PRO A 125 0.81 -15.30 -6.63
C PRO A 125 0.26 -13.91 -6.26
N ALA A 126 0.28 -12.99 -7.25
CA ALA A 126 -0.17 -11.61 -7.08
C ALA A 126 -1.60 -11.52 -6.52
N CYS A 127 -1.78 -10.76 -5.46
CA CYS A 127 -3.09 -10.36 -4.95
C CYS A 127 -3.56 -9.01 -5.50
N ALA A 128 -2.65 -8.23 -6.12
CA ALA A 128 -2.84 -6.85 -6.54
C ALA A 128 -3.38 -5.99 -5.39
N PRO A 129 -2.54 -5.70 -4.37
CA PRO A 129 -2.96 -4.92 -3.22
C PRO A 129 -3.34 -3.50 -3.65
N ALA A 130 -4.49 -3.05 -3.18
CA ALA A 130 -4.95 -1.69 -3.38
C ALA A 130 -4.62 -0.84 -2.15
N SER A 131 -5.53 0.00 -1.65
CA SER A 131 -5.28 0.75 -0.43
C SER A 131 -5.19 -0.17 0.80
N GLY A 132 -4.65 0.39 1.87
CA GLY A 132 -4.63 -0.26 3.17
C GLY A 132 -4.85 0.75 4.28
N ALA A 133 -5.40 0.28 5.40
CA ALA A 133 -5.67 1.09 6.58
C ALA A 133 -5.37 0.33 7.87
N PHE A 134 -4.92 1.04 8.88
CA PHE A 134 -4.92 0.54 10.26
C PHE A 134 -6.29 0.79 10.88
N TYR A 135 -6.84 -0.22 11.53
CA TYR A 135 -8.06 -0.07 12.31
C TYR A 135 -7.74 0.41 13.72
N ASN A 136 -8.37 1.51 14.13
CA ASN A 136 -8.16 2.11 15.46
C ASN A 136 -9.46 2.27 16.26
N GLY A 137 -10.60 1.93 15.65
CA GLY A 137 -11.93 2.01 16.24
C GLY A 137 -12.17 0.99 17.35
N ASP A 138 -13.35 1.11 17.98
CA ASP A 138 -13.74 0.27 19.12
C ASP A 138 -14.88 -0.71 18.78
N LYS A 139 -15.41 -0.70 17.54
CA LYS A 139 -16.49 -1.63 17.13
C LYS A 139 -16.00 -3.08 17.01
N PHE A 140 -14.71 -3.26 16.74
CA PHE A 140 -14.06 -4.57 16.64
C PHE A 140 -12.79 -4.58 17.50
N PRO A 141 -12.88 -4.81 18.82
CA PRO A 141 -11.72 -4.75 19.72
C PRO A 141 -10.57 -5.66 19.29
N VAL A 142 -10.87 -6.84 18.71
CA VAL A 142 -9.87 -7.80 18.22
C VAL A 142 -9.13 -7.33 16.95
N PHE A 143 -9.60 -6.26 16.31
CA PHE A 143 -9.00 -5.68 15.10
C PHE A 143 -8.14 -4.45 15.40
N LYS A 144 -8.21 -3.94 16.62
CA LYS A 144 -7.52 -2.70 17.00
C LYS A 144 -6.02 -2.82 16.80
N GLY A 145 -5.44 -1.86 16.06
CA GLY A 145 -4.03 -1.85 15.68
C GLY A 145 -3.65 -2.79 14.54
N ASN A 146 -4.59 -3.55 13.96
CA ASN A 146 -4.29 -4.41 12.83
C ASN A 146 -4.32 -3.62 11.52
N PHE A 147 -3.50 -4.05 10.57
CA PHE A 147 -3.46 -3.52 9.22
C PHE A 147 -4.37 -4.33 8.29
N PHE A 148 -5.18 -3.66 7.51
CA PHE A 148 -6.06 -4.25 6.50
C PHE A 148 -5.66 -3.75 5.13
N LEU A 149 -5.60 -4.64 4.14
CA LEU A 149 -5.39 -4.26 2.74
C LEU A 149 -6.40 -4.94 1.83
N GLY A 150 -6.90 -4.19 0.85
CA GLY A 150 -7.77 -4.68 -0.20
C GLY A 150 -6.96 -5.33 -1.31
N CYS A 151 -7.46 -6.44 -1.85
CA CYS A 151 -6.85 -7.14 -2.97
C CYS A 151 -7.78 -7.09 -4.19
N LEU A 152 -7.28 -6.50 -5.29
CA LEU A 152 -8.02 -6.44 -6.54
C LEU A 152 -8.07 -7.80 -7.24
N ARG A 153 -6.90 -8.39 -7.53
CA ARG A 153 -6.80 -9.69 -8.18
C ARG A 153 -7.16 -10.83 -7.23
N GLY A 154 -6.79 -10.71 -5.97
CA GLY A 154 -7.09 -11.68 -4.94
C GLY A 154 -8.55 -11.71 -4.50
N ALA A 155 -9.36 -10.70 -4.88
CA ALA A 155 -10.78 -10.55 -4.56
C ALA A 155 -11.08 -10.83 -3.08
N LYS A 156 -10.34 -10.16 -2.19
CA LYS A 156 -10.41 -10.34 -0.73
C LYS A 156 -9.88 -9.13 0.03
N ILE A 157 -10.07 -9.16 1.33
CA ILE A 157 -9.35 -8.31 2.29
C ILE A 157 -8.35 -9.20 3.02
N ILE A 158 -7.12 -8.73 3.20
CA ILE A 158 -6.15 -9.38 4.07
C ILE A 158 -6.04 -8.56 5.35
N ARG A 159 -6.26 -9.20 6.49
CA ARG A 159 -5.96 -8.66 7.81
C ARG A 159 -4.57 -9.12 8.23
N VAL A 160 -3.74 -8.19 8.66
CA VAL A 160 -2.38 -8.44 9.16
C VAL A 160 -2.32 -8.02 10.62
N VAL A 161 -1.98 -8.95 11.49
CA VAL A 161 -1.72 -8.70 12.92
C VAL A 161 -0.24 -8.41 13.09
N LEU A 162 0.08 -7.29 13.73
CA LEU A 162 1.44 -6.78 13.87
C LEU A 162 1.79 -6.54 15.35
N ASP A 163 3.05 -6.76 15.66
CA ASP A 163 3.72 -6.26 16.87
C ASP A 163 4.90 -5.37 16.41
N GLY A 164 4.70 -4.06 16.37
CA GLY A 164 5.62 -3.12 15.75
C GLY A 164 5.86 -3.48 14.27
N ARG A 165 7.10 -3.85 13.94
CA ARG A 165 7.48 -4.29 12.59
C ARG A 165 7.31 -5.81 12.38
N LYS A 166 6.97 -6.57 13.41
CA LYS A 166 6.86 -8.03 13.32
C LYS A 166 5.46 -8.44 12.88
N VAL A 167 5.37 -9.20 11.81
CA VAL A 167 4.12 -9.87 11.41
C VAL A 167 3.88 -11.07 12.32
N ILE A 168 2.74 -11.07 13.05
CA ILE A 168 2.33 -12.15 13.95
C ILE A 168 1.47 -13.17 13.19
N SER A 169 0.48 -12.68 12.42
CA SER A 169 -0.39 -13.53 11.61
C SER A 169 -1.02 -12.76 10.46
N GLN A 170 -1.56 -13.50 9.49
CA GLN A 170 -2.38 -13.00 8.41
C GLN A 170 -3.65 -13.83 8.27
N GLU A 171 -4.75 -13.18 7.89
CA GLU A 171 -6.04 -13.78 7.67
C GLU A 171 -6.70 -13.22 6.41
N ASN A 172 -7.24 -14.11 5.56
CA ASN A 172 -8.07 -13.71 4.43
C ASN A 172 -9.52 -13.52 4.90
N MET A 173 -10.11 -12.39 4.53
CA MET A 173 -11.49 -12.05 4.83
C MET A 173 -12.26 -11.82 3.54
N LEU A 174 -13.53 -12.20 3.49
CA LEU A 174 -14.46 -11.99 2.37
C LEU A 174 -13.94 -12.56 1.02
N GLU A 175 -13.06 -13.54 1.03
CA GLU A 175 -12.44 -14.10 -0.17
C GLU A 175 -13.50 -14.67 -1.12
N GLY A 176 -13.49 -14.17 -2.38
CA GLY A 176 -14.43 -14.56 -3.42
C GLY A 176 -15.86 -14.00 -3.27
N ASN A 177 -16.19 -13.31 -2.18
CA ASN A 177 -17.57 -12.90 -1.89
C ASN A 177 -17.93 -11.49 -2.40
N VAL A 178 -16.96 -10.61 -2.54
CA VAL A 178 -17.20 -9.19 -2.85
C VAL A 178 -16.52 -8.73 -4.13
N GLY A 179 -15.68 -9.58 -4.73
CA GLY A 179 -14.89 -9.24 -5.91
C GLY A 179 -13.67 -8.38 -5.56
N ARG A 180 -13.29 -7.49 -6.45
CA ARG A 180 -12.08 -6.68 -6.42
C ARG A 180 -12.19 -5.55 -5.39
N VAL A 181 -11.48 -5.66 -4.28
CA VAL A 181 -11.48 -4.62 -3.22
C VAL A 181 -10.47 -3.52 -3.57
N ARG A 182 -10.96 -2.27 -3.72
CA ARG A 182 -10.15 -1.11 -4.15
C ARG A 182 -9.71 -0.22 -2.99
N GLU A 183 -10.60 0.07 -2.06
CA GLU A 183 -10.33 0.98 -0.95
C GLU A 183 -10.74 0.33 0.36
N ILE A 184 -9.98 0.60 1.43
CA ILE A 184 -10.34 0.27 2.80
C ILE A 184 -10.09 1.50 3.66
N ALA A 185 -11.06 1.85 4.50
CA ALA A 185 -10.95 2.94 5.43
C ALA A 185 -11.76 2.68 6.72
N GLU A 186 -11.31 3.24 7.82
CA GLU A 186 -12.13 3.36 9.02
C GLU A 186 -13.09 4.54 8.85
N GLY A 187 -14.37 4.31 9.04
CA GLY A 187 -15.39 5.36 9.01
C GLY A 187 -15.47 6.12 10.34
N PRO A 188 -16.07 7.32 10.34
CA PRO A 188 -16.23 8.14 11.55
C PRO A 188 -17.10 7.49 12.61
N ASP A 189 -17.85 6.47 12.26
CA ASP A 189 -18.67 5.64 13.15
C ASP A 189 -17.92 4.43 13.75
N GLY A 190 -16.63 4.31 13.44
CA GLY A 190 -15.73 3.26 13.92
C GLY A 190 -15.90 1.91 13.23
N PHE A 191 -16.63 1.83 12.11
CA PHE A 191 -16.68 0.62 11.30
C PHE A 191 -15.64 0.64 10.18
N ILE A 192 -15.33 -0.54 9.65
CA ILE A 192 -14.46 -0.69 8.48
C ILE A 192 -15.34 -0.62 7.22
N TYR A 193 -15.03 0.35 6.36
CA TYR A 193 -15.63 0.51 5.04
C TYR A 193 -14.65 0.05 3.97
N PHE A 194 -15.19 -0.46 2.87
CA PHE A 194 -14.40 -0.78 1.69
C PHE A 194 -15.22 -0.55 0.42
N SER A 195 -14.54 -0.28 -0.69
CA SER A 195 -15.16 -0.18 -2.00
C SER A 195 -14.72 -1.31 -2.92
N THR A 196 -15.59 -1.62 -3.90
CA THR A 196 -15.27 -2.57 -4.97
C THR A 196 -14.90 -1.85 -6.27
N SER A 197 -14.20 -2.55 -7.18
CA SER A 197 -13.81 -2.07 -8.51
C SER A 197 -13.98 -3.24 -9.51
N ASN A 198 -15.21 -3.77 -9.60
CA ASN A 198 -15.52 -4.91 -10.45
C ASN A 198 -15.78 -4.50 -11.90
N ARG A 199 -16.06 -3.21 -12.16
CA ARG A 199 -16.30 -2.62 -13.49
C ARG A 199 -15.08 -2.00 -14.15
N ASP A 200 -13.87 -2.21 -13.59
CA ASP A 200 -12.62 -1.65 -14.13
C ASP A 200 -12.08 -2.38 -15.38
N GLY A 201 -12.87 -3.29 -15.96
CA GLY A 201 -12.49 -4.09 -17.13
C GLY A 201 -11.64 -5.32 -16.82
N ARG A 202 -11.31 -5.57 -15.55
CA ARG A 202 -10.52 -6.73 -15.09
C ARG A 202 -11.29 -7.63 -14.13
N GLY A 203 -12.48 -7.23 -13.73
CA GLY A 203 -13.37 -7.96 -12.84
C GLY A 203 -14.56 -8.55 -13.57
N SER A 204 -15.37 -9.35 -12.83
CA SER A 204 -16.69 -9.77 -13.25
C SER A 204 -17.70 -8.97 -12.46
N SER A 205 -18.44 -8.07 -13.13
CA SER A 205 -19.38 -7.17 -12.46
C SER A 205 -20.77 -7.78 -12.33
N ALA A 206 -21.41 -7.56 -11.17
CA ALA A 206 -22.83 -7.76 -10.96
C ALA A 206 -23.63 -6.50 -11.34
N ALA A 207 -24.95 -6.61 -11.34
CA ALA A 207 -25.82 -5.49 -11.72
C ALA A 207 -25.69 -4.28 -10.76
N ASP A 208 -25.42 -4.54 -9.48
CA ASP A 208 -25.30 -3.57 -8.39
C ASP A 208 -23.85 -3.14 -8.09
N ASP A 209 -22.86 -3.55 -8.89
CA ASP A 209 -21.47 -3.08 -8.78
C ASP A 209 -21.32 -1.68 -9.41
N ASP A 210 -20.32 -0.86 -9.00
CA ASP A 210 -19.41 -1.05 -7.87
C ASP A 210 -20.08 -0.53 -6.59
N ARG A 211 -19.63 -1.05 -5.43
CA ARG A 211 -20.30 -0.81 -4.15
C ARG A 211 -19.34 -0.21 -3.12
N ILE A 212 -19.92 0.60 -2.20
CA ILE A 212 -19.32 0.93 -0.92
C ILE A 212 -20.00 0.04 0.13
N MET A 213 -19.21 -0.75 0.83
CA MET A 213 -19.68 -1.75 1.79
C MET A 213 -19.09 -1.48 3.17
N ARG A 214 -19.76 -2.01 4.20
CA ARG A 214 -19.34 -1.86 5.59
C ARG A 214 -19.30 -3.24 6.26
N ILE A 215 -18.23 -3.52 6.99
CA ILE A 215 -18.16 -4.67 7.89
C ILE A 215 -18.92 -4.34 9.16
N VAL A 216 -19.81 -5.21 9.56
CA VAL A 216 -20.60 -5.08 10.79
C VAL A 216 -20.40 -6.32 11.67
N PRO A 217 -20.46 -6.19 13.01
CA PRO A 217 -20.45 -7.35 13.89
C PRO A 217 -21.61 -8.29 13.58
N GLU A 218 -21.39 -9.57 13.72
CA GLU A 218 -22.48 -10.54 13.64
C GLU A 218 -23.49 -10.25 14.78
N PRO A 219 -24.81 -10.23 14.50
CA PRO A 219 -25.78 -10.06 15.57
C PRO A 219 -25.62 -11.20 16.57
N PRO A 220 -25.83 -10.96 17.88
CA PRO A 220 -25.75 -12.02 18.88
C PRO A 220 -26.68 -13.17 18.49
N LYS A 221 -26.17 -14.39 18.49
CA LYS A 221 -26.99 -15.59 18.28
C LYS A 221 -28.07 -15.61 19.36
N LYS A 222 -29.33 -15.65 18.91
CA LYS A 222 -30.48 -15.80 19.81
C LYS A 222 -30.49 -17.16 20.48
#